data_f24bdedb6c9e4d5cd887c3b8703265cd
#
_entry.id   f24bdedb6c9e4d5cd887c3b8703265cd
#
_cell.length_a   1.000
_cell.length_b   1.000
_cell.length_c   1.000
_cell.angle_alpha   90.00
_cell.angle_beta   90.00
_cell.angle_gamma   90.00
#
_symmetry.space_group_name_H-M   'P 1'
#
loop_
_entity.id
_entity.type
_entity.pdbx_description
1 polymer ?
#
loop_
_entity_poly.entity_id
_entity_poly.type
_entity_poly.pdbx_seq_one_letter_code
_entity_poly.pdbx_strand_id
1 'polypeptide(L)' 'MPDSVQLKEAVTLKAQANLGEEVEDVEFAAGDELTVLKEWAHHYLVRDNDGKLFNVRKDLIQSG' A
#
# COMPACT_ATOMS: atom_id res chain seq x y z
N MET A 1 6.02 -6.73 13.35
CA MET A 1 5.34 -6.14 12.18
C MET A 1 5.16 -4.65 12.41
N PRO A 2 5.58 -3.78 11.49
CA PRO A 2 5.39 -2.34 11.66
C PRO A 2 3.92 -1.98 11.58
N ASP A 3 3.52 -0.91 12.29
CA ASP A 3 2.15 -0.41 12.22
C ASP A 3 1.91 0.40 10.96
N SER A 4 2.96 1.01 10.44
CA SER A 4 2.90 1.78 9.20
C SER A 4 4.22 1.65 8.44
N VAL A 5 4.15 1.94 7.15
CA VAL A 5 5.33 1.91 6.27
C VAL A 5 5.32 3.14 5.39
N GLN A 6 6.49 3.52 4.90
CA GLN A 6 6.64 4.62 3.95
C GLN A 6 7.18 4.07 2.64
N LEU A 7 6.69 4.62 1.53
CA LEU A 7 7.18 4.23 0.21
C LEU A 7 8.54 4.88 -0.05
N LYS A 8 9.47 4.11 -0.62
CA LYS A 8 10.80 4.64 -0.94
C LYS A 8 10.85 5.40 -2.26
N GLU A 9 9.83 5.23 -3.10
CA GLU A 9 9.76 5.89 -4.41
C GLU A 9 8.30 6.07 -4.79
N ALA A 10 8.07 6.92 -5.79
CA ALA A 10 6.71 7.11 -6.31
C ALA A 10 6.23 5.84 -6.99
N VAL A 11 5.02 5.41 -6.68
CA VAL A 11 4.44 4.20 -7.25
C VAL A 11 2.95 4.42 -7.53
N THR A 12 2.43 3.64 -8.48
CA THR A 12 0.98 3.57 -8.73
C THR A 12 0.51 2.20 -8.27
N LEU A 13 -0.45 2.17 -7.36
CA LEU A 13 -1.01 0.93 -6.81
C LEU A 13 -2.46 0.79 -7.23
N LYS A 14 -2.90 -0.46 -7.38
CA LYS A 14 -4.29 -0.75 -7.67
C LYS A 14 -5.03 -1.01 -6.36
N ALA A 15 -6.11 -0.26 -6.13
CA ALA A 15 -6.95 -0.46 -4.96
C ALA A 15 -7.64 -1.81 -5.06
N GLN A 16 -7.77 -2.50 -3.91
CA GLN A 16 -8.60 -3.69 -3.87
C GLN A 16 -10.06 -3.26 -4.02
N ALA A 17 -10.75 -3.87 -4.99
CA ALA A 17 -12.15 -3.60 -5.21
C ALA A 17 -12.99 -4.77 -4.69
N ASN A 18 -14.19 -4.47 -4.23
CA ASN A 18 -15.17 -5.51 -3.92
C ASN A 18 -15.71 -6.08 -5.22
N LEU A 19 -16.33 -7.25 -5.11
CA LEU A 19 -16.95 -7.88 -6.27
C LEU A 19 -17.92 -6.91 -6.95
N GLY A 20 -17.73 -6.71 -8.25
CA GLY A 20 -18.57 -5.80 -9.03
C GLY A 20 -18.10 -4.36 -9.08
N GLU A 21 -17.06 -4.00 -8.34
CA GLU A 21 -16.48 -2.66 -8.38
C GLU A 21 -15.30 -2.61 -9.34
N GLU A 22 -15.07 -1.43 -9.91
CA GLU A 22 -13.90 -1.21 -10.75
C GLU A 22 -12.66 -1.02 -9.89
N VAL A 23 -11.54 -1.59 -10.35
CA VAL A 23 -10.24 -1.37 -9.71
C VAL A 23 -9.77 0.04 -10.08
N GLU A 24 -9.37 0.80 -9.07
CA GLU A 24 -8.90 2.17 -9.26
C GLU A 24 -7.39 2.23 -9.08
N ASP A 25 -6.70 2.89 -10.01
CA ASP A 25 -5.27 3.15 -9.89
C ASP A 25 -5.07 4.42 -9.06
N VAL A 26 -4.24 4.33 -8.02
CA VAL A 26 -3.94 5.46 -7.14
C VAL A 26 -2.44 5.69 -7.12
N GLU A 27 -2.02 6.93 -7.37
CA GLU A 27 -0.62 7.30 -7.36
C GLU A 27 -0.19 7.75 -5.97
N PHE A 28 0.99 7.29 -5.56
CA PHE A 28 1.62 7.67 -4.30
C PHE A 28 2.98 8.27 -4.57
N ALA A 29 3.38 9.21 -3.74
CA ALA A 29 4.70 9.82 -3.80
C ALA A 29 5.67 9.09 -2.87
N ALA A 30 6.97 9.26 -3.13
CA ALA A 30 8.00 8.77 -2.21
C ALA A 30 7.78 9.41 -0.82
N GLY A 31 7.87 8.59 0.21
CA GLY A 31 7.68 9.05 1.58
C GLY A 31 6.23 9.00 2.07
N ASP A 32 5.27 8.71 1.20
CA ASP A 32 3.89 8.55 1.63
C ASP A 32 3.77 7.40 2.62
N GLU A 33 3.02 7.63 3.70
CA GLU A 33 2.84 6.66 4.77
C GLU A 33 1.54 5.90 4.57
N LEU A 34 1.61 4.59 4.79
CA LEU A 34 0.46 3.70 4.69
C LEU A 34 0.37 2.85 5.97
N THR A 35 -0.86 2.62 6.42
CA THR A 35 -1.10 1.78 7.60
C THR A 35 -1.07 0.31 7.22
N VAL A 36 -0.26 -0.48 7.93
CA VAL A 36 -0.15 -1.92 7.68
C VAL A 36 -1.28 -2.64 8.40
N LEU A 37 -2.04 -3.43 7.64
CA LEU A 37 -3.10 -4.27 8.20
C LEU A 37 -2.67 -5.72 8.31
N LYS A 38 -1.83 -6.19 7.39
CA LYS A 38 -1.37 -7.57 7.39
C LYS A 38 -0.02 -7.66 6.68
N GLU A 39 0.81 -8.61 7.12
CA GLU A 39 2.13 -8.83 6.53
C GLU A 39 2.24 -10.26 6.01
N TRP A 40 2.80 -10.40 4.82
CA TRP A 40 3.21 -11.68 4.25
C TRP A 40 4.72 -11.68 4.02
N ALA A 41 5.24 -12.75 3.43
CA ALA A 41 6.69 -12.89 3.22
C ALA A 41 7.27 -11.81 2.31
N HIS A 42 6.51 -11.40 1.27
CA HIS A 42 7.03 -10.49 0.24
C HIS A 42 6.22 -9.22 0.05
N HIS A 43 5.11 -9.06 0.76
CA HIS A 43 4.26 -7.87 0.62
C HIS A 43 3.47 -7.59 1.88
N TYR A 44 2.86 -6.40 1.91
CA TYR A 44 1.94 -5.98 2.97
C TYR A 44 0.57 -5.67 2.39
N LEU A 45 -0.46 -5.88 3.20
CA LEU A 45 -1.77 -5.27 2.96
C LEU A 45 -1.80 -3.96 3.74
N VAL A 46 -2.04 -2.86 3.04
CA VAL A 46 -2.01 -1.53 3.64
C VAL A 46 -3.29 -0.77 3.33
N ARG A 47 -3.53 0.26 4.13
CA ARG A 47 -4.68 1.15 3.96
C ARG A 47 -4.19 2.58 3.87
N ASP A 48 -4.76 3.35 2.93
CA ASP A 48 -4.46 4.77 2.80
C ASP A 48 -5.37 5.63 3.68
N ASN A 49 -5.21 6.96 3.60
CA ASN A 49 -6.00 7.89 4.40
C ASN A 49 -7.47 7.95 4.00
N ASP A 50 -7.80 7.48 2.80
CA ASP A 50 -9.18 7.43 2.32
C ASP A 50 -9.85 6.11 2.68
N GLY A 51 -9.14 5.20 3.32
CA GLY A 51 -9.68 3.91 3.71
C GLY A 51 -9.59 2.84 2.63
N LYS A 52 -8.93 3.10 1.53
CA LYS A 52 -8.74 2.13 0.45
C LYS A 52 -7.63 1.16 0.78
N LEU A 53 -7.79 -0.08 0.37
CA LEU A 53 -6.83 -1.16 0.64
C LEU A 53 -5.95 -1.41 -0.58
N PHE A 54 -4.68 -1.67 -0.31
CA PHE A 54 -3.69 -1.94 -1.36
C PHE A 54 -2.78 -3.06 -0.92
N ASN A 55 -2.27 -3.82 -1.90
CA ASN A 55 -1.16 -4.74 -1.68
C ASN A 55 0.11 -4.07 -2.19
N VAL A 56 1.12 -3.96 -1.35
CA VAL A 56 2.38 -3.33 -1.72
C VAL A 56 3.54 -4.28 -1.44
N ARG A 57 4.46 -4.40 -2.40
CA ARG A 57 5.63 -5.26 -2.25
C ARG A 57 6.60 -4.63 -1.26
N LYS A 58 7.26 -5.49 -0.46
CA LYS A 58 8.22 -5.01 0.54
C LYS A 58 9.39 -4.26 -0.07
N ASP A 59 9.76 -4.56 -1.32
CA ASP A 59 10.86 -3.86 -1.99
C ASP A 59 10.52 -2.43 -2.38
N LEU A 60 9.25 -2.03 -2.29
CA LEU A 60 8.82 -0.64 -2.50
C LEU A 60 8.78 0.16 -1.19
N ILE A 61 9.05 -0.46 -0.06
CA ILE A 61 8.97 0.15 1.25
C ILE A 61 10.36 0.64 1.67
N GLN A 62 10.38 1.86 2.19
CA GLN A 62 11.61 2.44 2.71
C GLN A 62 12.04 1.70 3.97
N SER A 63 13.25 1.18 3.96
CA SER A 63 13.82 0.55 5.15
C SER A 63 14.45 1.64 6.00
N GLY A 64 14.06 1.66 7.27
CA GLY A 64 14.58 2.71 8.09
C GLY A 64 14.68 2.40 9.52
#